data_8e8db2dd5efcacd67f9ea3ef755927f9
#
_entry.id   8e8db2dd5efcacd67f9ea3ef755927f9
#
_cell.length_a   1.000
_cell.length_b   1.000
_cell.length_c   1.000
_cell.angle_alpha   90.00
_cell.angle_beta   90.00
_cell.angle_gamma   90.00
#
_symmetry.space_group_name_H-M   'P 1'
#
loop_
_entity.id
_entity.type
_entity.pdbx_description
1 polymer ?
#
loop_
_entity_poly.entity_id
_entity_poly.type
_entity_poly.pdbx_seq_one_letter_code
_entity_poly.pdbx_strand_id
1 'polypeptide(L)'
;MKRITLAVSGSISAYKAADIISRLKKENFEVAVLMTEAATEFITPLTLQVLSQKPVAIDIMQEPDPSKVNHIDIAKKSDLFLLAPATANTIAKLANGLADNMVTATALALPPHTKKVLAPAMNTKMFENPLTQHNLERLQRFGWKVIQPREAVLACGDQGTGALAEIDTIID
;
A
#
# COMPACT_ATOMS: atom_id res chain seq x y z
N MET A 1 -13.69 7.07 15.28
CA MET A 1 -13.06 5.88 14.69
C MET A 1 -11.90 6.36 13.82
N LYS A 2 -10.72 5.79 14.01
CA LYS A 2 -9.55 6.15 13.19
C LYS A 2 -9.66 5.51 11.81
N ARG A 3 -9.19 6.22 10.81
CA ARG A 3 -9.24 5.80 9.41
C ARG A 3 -7.86 5.41 8.89
N ILE A 4 -7.77 4.20 8.38
CA ILE A 4 -6.59 3.67 7.69
C ILE A 4 -6.91 3.64 6.20
N THR A 5 -6.04 4.25 5.40
CA THR A 5 -6.06 4.07 3.95
C THR A 5 -5.08 2.96 3.60
N LEU A 6 -5.61 1.83 3.13
CA LEU A 6 -4.82 0.70 2.64
C LEU A 6 -4.63 0.83 1.14
N ALA A 7 -3.39 0.96 0.71
CA ALA A 7 -3.00 0.95 -0.69
C ALA A 7 -2.37 -0.40 -1.04
N VAL A 8 -2.80 -0.99 -2.15
CA VAL A 8 -2.39 -2.32 -2.60
C VAL A 8 -1.71 -2.19 -3.97
N SER A 9 -0.45 -2.58 -4.07
CA SER A 9 0.27 -2.60 -5.34
C SER A 9 0.42 -4.02 -5.90
N GLY A 10 0.88 -4.13 -7.15
CA GLY A 10 0.80 -5.34 -7.97
C GLY A 10 1.83 -6.41 -7.62
N SER A 11 1.62 -7.12 -6.54
CA SER A 11 2.43 -8.25 -6.08
C SER A 11 1.57 -9.51 -5.98
N ILE A 12 2.21 -10.69 -6.12
CA ILE A 12 1.53 -11.96 -5.86
C ILE A 12 0.92 -12.00 -4.44
N SER A 13 1.52 -11.30 -3.48
CA SER A 13 1.01 -11.21 -2.11
C SER A 13 -0.15 -10.22 -1.94
N ALA A 14 -0.64 -9.59 -3.01
CA ALA A 14 -1.79 -8.69 -2.96
C ALA A 14 -3.05 -9.34 -2.38
N TYR A 15 -3.22 -10.66 -2.53
CA TYR A 15 -4.35 -11.39 -1.93
C TYR A 15 -4.40 -11.24 -0.40
N LYS A 16 -3.27 -11.03 0.24
CA LYS A 16 -3.20 -10.85 1.70
C LYS A 16 -3.85 -9.55 2.18
N ALA A 17 -4.08 -8.60 1.29
CA ALA A 17 -4.83 -7.38 1.60
C ALA A 17 -6.23 -7.69 2.14
N ALA A 18 -6.85 -8.77 1.68
CA ALA A 18 -8.15 -9.22 2.18
C ALA A 18 -8.12 -9.51 3.69
N ASP A 19 -7.10 -10.23 4.16
CA ASP A 19 -6.94 -10.53 5.58
C ASP A 19 -6.55 -9.29 6.39
N ILE A 20 -5.70 -8.43 5.83
CA ILE A 20 -5.34 -7.15 6.47
C ILE A 20 -6.60 -6.32 6.74
N ILE A 21 -7.47 -6.17 5.75
CA ILE A 21 -8.74 -5.42 5.92
C ILE A 21 -9.59 -6.06 7.01
N SER A 22 -9.76 -7.38 6.98
CA SER A 22 -10.58 -8.10 7.94
C SER A 22 -10.09 -7.89 9.37
N ARG A 23 -8.78 -7.93 9.59
CA ARG A 23 -8.18 -7.71 10.91
C ARG A 23 -8.31 -6.27 11.36
N LEU A 24 -8.02 -5.30 10.49
CA LEU A 24 -8.18 -3.89 10.83
C LEU A 24 -9.63 -3.55 11.21
N LYS A 25 -10.59 -4.14 10.50
CA LYS A 25 -12.00 -3.94 10.84
C LYS A 25 -12.37 -4.55 12.20
N LYS A 26 -11.81 -5.70 12.57
CA LYS A 26 -11.99 -6.28 13.91
C LYS A 26 -11.44 -5.40 15.03
N GLU A 27 -10.39 -4.64 14.75
CA GLU A 27 -9.79 -3.65 15.65
C GLU A 27 -10.51 -2.29 15.62
N ASN A 28 -11.72 -2.24 15.03
CA ASN A 28 -12.55 -1.04 14.91
C ASN A 28 -11.95 0.13 14.14
N PHE A 29 -11.11 -0.17 13.13
CA PHE A 29 -10.67 0.85 12.19
C PHE A 29 -11.64 0.97 11.02
N GLU A 30 -11.80 2.18 10.53
CA GLU A 30 -12.39 2.42 9.21
C GLU A 30 -11.30 2.23 8.14
N VAL A 31 -11.58 1.41 7.11
CA VAL A 31 -10.59 1.11 6.08
C VAL A 31 -11.07 1.63 4.73
N ALA A 32 -10.32 2.55 4.15
CA ALA A 32 -10.45 2.96 2.75
C ALA A 32 -9.40 2.23 1.92
N VAL A 33 -9.75 1.74 0.74
CA VAL A 33 -8.86 0.93 -0.08
C VAL A 33 -8.56 1.62 -1.41
N LEU A 34 -7.27 1.67 -1.74
CA LEU A 34 -6.75 2.11 -3.04
C LEU A 34 -6.02 0.94 -3.68
N MET A 35 -6.09 0.83 -5.00
CA MET A 35 -5.34 -0.18 -5.75
C MET A 35 -4.62 0.46 -6.92
N THR A 36 -3.41 -0.04 -7.23
CA THR A 36 -2.83 0.19 -8.54
C THR A 36 -3.54 -0.68 -9.59
N GLU A 37 -3.48 -0.32 -10.87
CA GLU A 37 -4.00 -1.19 -11.93
C GLU A 37 -3.39 -2.60 -11.87
N ALA A 38 -2.07 -2.68 -11.67
CA ALA A 38 -1.38 -3.97 -11.57
C ALA A 38 -1.93 -4.83 -10.42
N ALA A 39 -2.32 -4.23 -9.30
CA ALA A 39 -2.90 -4.97 -8.18
C ALA A 39 -4.21 -5.68 -8.55
N THR A 40 -4.99 -5.10 -9.45
CA THR A 40 -6.26 -5.69 -9.90
C THR A 40 -6.09 -6.99 -10.68
N GLU A 41 -4.90 -7.26 -11.21
CA GLU A 41 -4.56 -8.52 -11.87
C GLU A 41 -4.35 -9.67 -10.87
N PHE A 42 -4.06 -9.36 -9.61
CA PHE A 42 -3.80 -10.38 -8.57
C PHE A 42 -4.99 -10.58 -7.63
N ILE A 43 -5.78 -9.53 -7.39
CA ILE A 43 -6.98 -9.61 -6.56
C ILE A 43 -8.02 -8.64 -7.10
N THR A 44 -9.30 -9.07 -7.11
CA THR A 44 -10.35 -8.21 -7.64
C THR A 44 -10.72 -7.08 -6.68
N PRO A 45 -11.00 -5.87 -7.20
CA PRO A 45 -11.52 -4.78 -6.39
C PRO A 45 -12.78 -5.17 -5.61
N LEU A 46 -13.64 -6.01 -6.19
CA LEU A 46 -14.87 -6.47 -5.56
C LEU A 46 -14.61 -7.15 -4.21
N THR A 47 -13.58 -8.01 -4.13
CA THR A 47 -13.21 -8.66 -2.87
C THR A 47 -12.90 -7.64 -1.78
N LEU A 48 -12.08 -6.64 -2.10
CA LEU A 48 -11.68 -5.62 -1.13
C LEU A 48 -12.80 -4.65 -0.79
N GLN A 49 -13.68 -4.38 -1.75
CA GLN A 49 -14.89 -3.58 -1.54
C GLN A 49 -15.84 -4.23 -0.55
N VAL A 50 -16.11 -5.52 -0.71
CA VAL A 50 -17.00 -6.27 0.18
C VAL A 50 -16.45 -6.29 1.60
N LEU A 51 -15.15 -6.53 1.76
CA LEU A 51 -14.51 -6.61 3.08
C LEU A 51 -14.41 -5.26 3.78
N SER A 52 -14.06 -4.21 3.05
CA SER A 52 -13.93 -2.86 3.60
C SER A 52 -15.28 -2.15 3.79
N GLN A 53 -16.31 -2.60 3.05
CA GLN A 53 -17.63 -1.97 2.98
C GLN A 53 -17.57 -0.55 2.43
N LYS A 54 -16.60 -0.29 1.56
CA LYS A 54 -16.39 1.00 0.90
C LYS A 54 -15.97 0.79 -0.57
N PRO A 55 -16.29 1.75 -1.46
CA PRO A 55 -15.77 1.70 -2.82
C PRO A 55 -14.24 1.67 -2.84
N VAL A 56 -13.67 0.84 -3.72
CA VAL A 56 -12.23 0.80 -3.95
C VAL A 56 -11.87 1.80 -5.05
N ALA A 57 -10.93 2.69 -4.77
CA ALA A 57 -10.49 3.69 -5.74
C ALA A 57 -9.26 3.16 -6.51
N ILE A 58 -9.33 3.19 -7.84
CA ILE A 58 -8.30 2.68 -8.75
C ILE A 58 -7.91 3.73 -9.76
N ASP A 59 -8.87 4.32 -10.44
CA ASP A 59 -8.64 5.29 -11.52
C ASP A 59 -8.62 6.71 -10.96
N ILE A 60 -7.48 7.38 -11.10
CA ILE A 60 -7.31 8.76 -10.66
C ILE A 60 -8.20 9.74 -11.44
N MET A 61 -8.64 9.37 -12.63
CA MET A 61 -9.52 10.21 -13.47
C MET A 61 -11.00 10.03 -13.15
N GLN A 62 -11.35 9.10 -12.25
CA GLN A 62 -12.74 8.95 -11.80
C GLN A 62 -12.97 9.77 -10.52
N GLU A 63 -13.91 10.70 -10.64
CA GLU A 63 -14.36 11.55 -9.54
C GLU A 63 -15.82 11.19 -9.19
N PRO A 64 -16.03 10.26 -8.23
CA PRO A 64 -17.39 9.80 -7.91
C PRO A 64 -18.27 10.87 -7.28
N ASP A 65 -17.68 11.86 -6.66
CA ASP A 65 -18.38 13.00 -6.08
C ASP A 65 -17.87 14.29 -6.74
N PRO A 66 -18.69 14.97 -7.56
CA PRO A 66 -18.26 16.16 -8.29
C PRO A 66 -17.90 17.36 -7.38
N SER A 67 -18.24 17.30 -6.10
CA SER A 67 -17.89 18.34 -5.13
C SER A 67 -16.49 18.18 -4.52
N LYS A 68 -15.77 17.08 -4.84
CA LYS A 68 -14.50 16.73 -4.23
C LYS A 68 -13.51 16.20 -5.27
N VAL A 69 -12.24 16.38 -4.97
CA VAL A 69 -11.15 15.68 -5.67
C VAL A 69 -10.83 14.43 -4.85
N ASN A 70 -11.10 13.26 -5.39
CA ASN A 70 -11.14 12.01 -4.62
C ASN A 70 -9.84 11.70 -3.88
N HIS A 71 -8.68 11.74 -4.56
CA HIS A 71 -7.40 11.44 -3.90
C HIS A 71 -7.05 12.45 -2.82
N ILE A 72 -7.44 13.70 -2.96
CA ILE A 72 -7.25 14.74 -1.94
C ILE A 72 -8.17 14.50 -0.73
N ASP A 73 -9.43 14.16 -0.98
CA ASP A 73 -10.38 13.88 0.10
C ASP A 73 -9.97 12.66 0.92
N ILE A 74 -9.52 11.59 0.25
CA ILE A 74 -9.01 10.38 0.92
C ILE A 74 -7.77 10.71 1.74
N ALA A 75 -6.82 11.47 1.17
CA ALA A 75 -5.61 11.87 1.87
C ALA A 75 -5.91 12.67 3.14
N LYS A 76 -6.79 13.66 3.07
CA LYS A 76 -7.18 14.50 4.21
C LYS A 76 -7.81 13.71 5.35
N LYS A 77 -8.55 12.64 5.04
CA LYS A 77 -9.26 11.82 6.01
C LYS A 77 -8.42 10.69 6.59
N SER A 78 -7.20 10.49 6.12
CA SER A 78 -6.34 9.38 6.53
C SER A 78 -5.57 9.71 7.81
N ASP A 79 -5.77 8.92 8.85
CA ASP A 79 -4.93 8.95 10.05
C ASP A 79 -3.63 8.18 9.84
N LEU A 80 -3.69 7.11 9.05
CA LEU A 80 -2.56 6.28 8.66
C LEU A 80 -2.73 5.83 7.21
N PHE A 81 -1.66 5.92 6.45
CA PHE A 81 -1.56 5.38 5.09
C PHE A 81 -0.64 4.16 5.12
N LEU A 82 -1.20 3.01 4.75
CA LEU A 82 -0.49 1.73 4.72
C LEU A 82 -0.42 1.22 3.27
N LEU A 83 0.80 1.11 2.73
CA LEU A 83 1.05 0.45 1.45
C LEU A 83 1.50 -0.99 1.71
N ALA A 84 0.63 -1.95 1.47
CA ALA A 84 0.90 -3.37 1.69
C ALA A 84 0.09 -4.24 0.72
N PRO A 85 0.73 -5.02 -0.16
CA PRO A 85 2.18 -5.06 -0.40
C PRO A 85 2.69 -3.83 -1.15
N ALA A 86 3.96 -3.50 -0.91
CA ALA A 86 4.67 -2.44 -1.60
C ALA A 86 5.67 -3.04 -2.62
N THR A 87 5.37 -2.88 -3.91
CA THR A 87 6.26 -3.32 -4.99
C THR A 87 7.45 -2.37 -5.15
N ALA A 88 8.54 -2.86 -5.74
CA ALA A 88 9.68 -2.03 -6.07
C ALA A 88 9.30 -0.82 -6.95
N ASN A 89 8.40 -1.02 -7.91
CA ASN A 89 7.90 0.05 -8.78
C ASN A 89 7.20 1.15 -7.98
N THR A 90 6.27 0.79 -7.12
CA THR A 90 5.53 1.77 -6.31
C THR A 90 6.44 2.47 -5.31
N ILE A 91 7.36 1.75 -4.68
CA ILE A 91 8.38 2.32 -3.79
C ILE A 91 9.21 3.38 -4.54
N ALA A 92 9.68 3.07 -5.74
CA ALA A 92 10.46 4.00 -6.56
C ALA A 92 9.66 5.25 -6.93
N LYS A 93 8.39 5.09 -7.28
CA LYS A 93 7.50 6.22 -7.58
C LYS A 93 7.31 7.12 -6.37
N LEU A 94 7.00 6.53 -5.21
CA LEU A 94 6.85 7.29 -3.97
C LEU A 94 8.11 8.06 -3.60
N ALA A 95 9.28 7.41 -3.70
CA ALA A 95 10.57 8.00 -3.36
C ALA A 95 10.94 9.19 -4.26
N ASN A 96 10.42 9.23 -5.48
CA ASN A 96 10.71 10.27 -6.48
C ASN A 96 9.55 11.24 -6.72
N GLY A 97 8.49 11.17 -5.93
CA GLY A 97 7.37 12.10 -6.03
C GLY A 97 6.51 11.95 -7.28
N LEU A 98 6.49 10.78 -7.91
CA LEU A 98 5.61 10.49 -9.03
C LEU A 98 4.18 10.29 -8.53
N ALA A 99 3.21 10.85 -9.23
CA ALA A 99 1.80 10.86 -8.82
C ALA A 99 0.89 10.50 -10.02
N ASP A 100 1.23 9.42 -10.72
CA ASP A 100 0.59 9.02 -11.97
C ASP A 100 -0.56 8.01 -11.79
N ASN A 101 -0.84 7.60 -10.55
CA ASN A 101 -1.96 6.72 -10.24
C ASN A 101 -2.61 7.10 -8.90
N MET A 102 -3.71 6.43 -8.57
CA MET A 102 -4.48 6.75 -7.37
C MET A 102 -3.68 6.58 -6.07
N VAL A 103 -2.84 5.55 -6.00
CA VAL A 103 -2.00 5.26 -4.83
C VAL A 103 -0.94 6.35 -4.63
N THR A 104 -0.18 6.65 -5.68
CA THR A 104 0.93 7.60 -5.60
C THR A 104 0.45 9.05 -5.45
N ALA A 105 -0.63 9.42 -6.12
CA ALA A 105 -1.23 10.75 -5.98
C ALA A 105 -1.77 10.98 -4.56
N THR A 106 -2.47 10.01 -4.00
CA THR A 106 -2.97 10.10 -2.63
C THR A 106 -1.82 10.20 -1.64
N ALA A 107 -0.79 9.37 -1.80
CA ALA A 107 0.39 9.38 -0.92
C ALA A 107 1.11 10.73 -0.93
N LEU A 108 1.25 11.34 -2.11
CA LEU A 108 1.89 12.66 -2.23
C LEU A 108 1.07 13.77 -1.57
N ALA A 109 -0.24 13.63 -1.50
CA ALA A 109 -1.16 14.62 -0.94
C ALA A 109 -1.42 14.43 0.57
N LEU A 110 -0.78 13.47 1.22
CA LEU A 110 -1.02 13.20 2.65
C LEU A 110 -0.61 14.40 3.53
N PRO A 111 -1.45 14.78 4.50
CA PRO A 111 -1.07 15.78 5.49
C PRO A 111 0.17 15.37 6.30
N PRO A 112 0.96 16.33 6.81
CA PRO A 112 2.17 16.02 7.58
C PRO A 112 1.95 15.15 8.81
N HIS A 113 0.76 15.21 9.42
CA HIS A 113 0.44 14.42 10.61
C HIS A 113 0.04 12.97 10.32
N THR A 114 -0.25 12.64 9.06
CA THR A 114 -0.64 11.29 8.69
C THR A 114 0.55 10.34 8.80
N LYS A 115 0.39 9.25 9.53
CA LYS A 115 1.41 8.21 9.62
C LYS A 115 1.51 7.46 8.29
N LYS A 116 2.74 7.21 7.84
CA LYS A 116 3.04 6.58 6.56
C LYS A 116 3.83 5.31 6.80
N VAL A 117 3.28 4.18 6.36
CA VAL A 117 3.86 2.85 6.58
C VAL A 117 3.84 2.08 5.27
N LEU A 118 4.90 1.36 4.97
CA LEU A 118 4.92 0.46 3.83
C LEU A 118 5.53 -0.90 4.19
N ALA A 119 5.03 -1.94 3.55
CA ALA A 119 5.49 -3.32 3.72
C ALA A 119 5.95 -3.87 2.36
N PRO A 120 7.26 -3.88 2.08
CA PRO A 120 7.80 -4.38 0.82
C PRO A 120 7.50 -5.86 0.58
N ALA A 121 7.28 -6.20 -0.69
CA ALA A 121 7.16 -7.58 -1.16
C ALA A 121 7.68 -7.68 -2.59
N MET A 122 8.76 -8.42 -2.80
CA MET A 122 9.41 -8.59 -4.09
C MET A 122 10.44 -9.71 -4.06
N ASN A 123 10.96 -10.07 -5.22
CA ASN A 123 12.11 -10.96 -5.33
C ASN A 123 13.30 -10.44 -4.50
N THR A 124 14.08 -11.34 -3.92
CA THR A 124 15.22 -10.99 -3.06
C THR A 124 16.24 -10.09 -3.76
N LYS A 125 16.58 -10.38 -5.01
CA LYS A 125 17.53 -9.56 -5.77
C LYS A 125 17.00 -8.15 -6.03
N MET A 126 15.71 -8.01 -6.26
CA MET A 126 15.06 -6.71 -6.39
C MET A 126 15.10 -5.95 -5.06
N PHE A 127 14.85 -6.64 -3.96
CA PHE A 127 14.90 -6.03 -2.63
C PHE A 127 16.31 -5.58 -2.25
N GLU A 128 17.32 -6.42 -2.51
CA GLU A 128 18.72 -6.14 -2.21
C GLU A 128 19.38 -5.17 -3.19
N ASN A 129 18.73 -4.89 -4.34
CA ASN A 129 19.29 -3.97 -5.33
C ASN A 129 19.52 -2.58 -4.68
N PRO A 130 20.70 -1.98 -4.88
CA PRO A 130 21.01 -0.66 -4.32
C PRO A 130 19.99 0.42 -4.65
N LEU A 131 19.34 0.39 -5.81
CA LEU A 131 18.29 1.33 -6.18
C LEU A 131 17.08 1.19 -5.24
N THR A 132 16.64 -0.03 -4.98
CA THR A 132 15.53 -0.29 -4.06
C THR A 132 15.88 0.12 -2.63
N GLN A 133 17.07 -0.24 -2.15
CA GLN A 133 17.52 0.13 -0.82
C GLN A 133 17.66 1.65 -0.67
N HIS A 134 18.18 2.32 -1.69
CA HIS A 134 18.25 3.78 -1.71
C HIS A 134 16.87 4.43 -1.66
N ASN A 135 15.91 3.91 -2.41
CA ASN A 135 14.54 4.42 -2.40
C ASN A 135 13.88 4.24 -1.03
N LEU A 136 14.09 3.09 -0.38
CA LEU A 136 13.57 2.83 0.97
C LEU A 136 14.19 3.77 2.00
N GLU A 137 15.51 3.98 1.96
CA GLU A 137 16.20 4.92 2.84
C GLU A 137 15.69 6.35 2.63
N ARG A 138 15.48 6.75 1.37
CA ARG A 138 14.93 8.06 1.03
C ARG A 138 13.53 8.23 1.63
N LEU A 139 12.65 7.25 1.50
CA LEU A 139 11.31 7.30 2.09
C LEU A 139 11.37 7.38 3.61
N GLN A 140 12.27 6.65 4.26
CA GLN A 140 12.46 6.73 5.71
C GLN A 140 12.87 8.13 6.16
N ARG A 141 13.74 8.81 5.41
CA ARG A 141 14.11 10.21 5.69
C ARG A 141 12.92 11.16 5.59
N PHE A 142 11.93 10.84 4.75
CA PHE A 142 10.70 11.61 4.59
C PHE A 142 9.55 11.13 5.47
N GLY A 143 9.86 10.35 6.52
CA GLY A 143 8.90 9.99 7.55
C GLY A 143 8.12 8.70 7.32
N TRP A 144 8.49 7.89 6.33
CA TRP A 144 7.90 6.57 6.14
C TRP A 144 8.51 5.55 7.09
N LYS A 145 7.66 4.71 7.69
CA LYS A 145 8.09 3.51 8.40
C LYS A 145 8.10 2.34 7.42
N VAL A 146 9.20 1.63 7.34
CA VAL A 146 9.33 0.42 6.53
C VAL A 146 9.20 -0.81 7.45
N ILE A 147 8.21 -1.65 7.17
CA ILE A 147 8.07 -2.96 7.82
C ILE A 147 8.90 -3.95 7.01
N GLN A 148 9.99 -4.46 7.60
CA GLN A 148 10.92 -5.31 6.88
C GLN A 148 10.25 -6.57 6.35
N PRO A 149 10.52 -6.96 5.09
CA PRO A 149 10.04 -8.23 4.56
C PRO A 149 10.69 -9.40 5.29
N ARG A 150 10.01 -10.55 5.26
CA ARG A 150 10.52 -11.79 5.87
C ARG A 150 11.31 -12.63 4.87
N GLU A 151 12.08 -13.57 5.38
CA GLU A 151 12.72 -14.60 4.57
C GLU A 151 11.72 -15.72 4.27
N ALA A 152 11.68 -16.17 3.03
CA ALA A 152 10.83 -17.26 2.57
C ALA A 152 11.31 -17.82 1.24
N VAL A 153 10.72 -18.93 0.82
CA VAL A 153 10.79 -19.36 -0.57
C VAL A 153 9.83 -18.48 -1.37
N LEU A 154 10.37 -17.72 -2.32
CA LEU A 154 9.62 -16.77 -3.12
C LEU A 154 8.92 -17.45 -4.30
N ALA A 155 8.00 -16.76 -4.95
CA ALA A 155 7.24 -17.28 -6.09
C ALA A 155 8.12 -17.76 -7.26
N CYS A 156 9.31 -17.18 -7.42
CA CYS A 156 10.31 -17.60 -8.43
C CYS A 156 11.13 -18.85 -8.01
N GLY A 157 10.90 -19.40 -6.79
CA GLY A 157 11.66 -20.52 -6.25
C GLY A 157 12.92 -20.15 -5.48
N ASP A 158 13.36 -18.90 -5.53
CA ASP A 158 14.51 -18.40 -4.77
C ASP A 158 14.15 -18.32 -3.27
N GLN A 159 15.12 -18.60 -2.41
CA GLN A 159 14.99 -18.42 -0.97
C GLN A 159 15.76 -17.18 -0.54
N GLY A 160 15.14 -16.33 0.26
CA GLY A 160 15.77 -15.14 0.80
C GLY A 160 14.77 -14.11 1.31
N THR A 161 15.27 -12.92 1.63
CA THR A 161 14.46 -11.79 2.09
C THR A 161 13.71 -11.17 0.92
N GLY A 162 12.44 -10.89 1.09
CA GLY A 162 11.63 -10.23 0.06
C GLY A 162 10.14 -10.55 0.14
N ALA A 163 9.76 -11.55 0.91
CA ALA A 163 8.35 -11.90 1.13
C ALA A 163 7.68 -10.86 2.04
N LEU A 164 6.40 -10.59 1.77
CA LEU A 164 5.61 -9.69 2.63
C LEU A 164 5.73 -10.12 4.10
N ALA A 165 5.92 -9.15 4.99
CA ALA A 165 5.93 -9.36 6.43
C ALA A 165 4.66 -10.10 6.87
N GLU A 166 4.76 -10.83 7.98
CA GLU A 166 3.58 -11.49 8.55
C GLU A 166 2.50 -10.45 8.86
N ILE A 167 1.24 -10.83 8.64
CA ILE A 167 0.11 -9.92 8.82
C ILE A 167 0.05 -9.41 10.26
N ASP A 168 0.36 -10.24 11.24
CA ASP A 168 0.44 -9.81 12.64
C ASP A 168 1.45 -8.68 12.84
N THR A 169 2.59 -8.76 12.19
CA THR A 169 3.61 -7.70 12.23
C THR A 169 3.11 -6.41 11.58
N ILE A 170 2.33 -6.50 10.51
CA ILE A 170 1.77 -5.34 9.80
C ILE A 170 0.70 -4.65 10.66
N ILE A 171 -0.14 -5.43 11.34
CA ILE A 171 -1.24 -4.91 12.17
C ILE A 171 -0.71 -4.26 13.46
N ASP A 172 0.35 -4.79 14.03
CA ASP A 172 0.99 -4.20 15.20
C ASP A 172 1.64 -2.84 14.91
#